data_273c63f20cca8c0db7b9fc9d0f3a6358
#
_entry.id   273c63f20cca8c0db7b9fc9d0f3a6358
#
_cell.length_a   1.000
_cell.length_b   1.000
_cell.length_c   1.000
_cell.angle_alpha   90.00
_cell.angle_beta   90.00
_cell.angle_gamma   90.00
#
_symmetry.space_group_name_H-M   'P 1'
#
loop_
_entity.id
_entity.type
_entity.pdbx_description
1 polymer ?
#
loop_
_entity_poly.entity_id
_entity_poly.type
_entity_poly.pdbx_seq_one_letter_code
_entity_poly.pdbx_strand_id
1 'polypeptide(L)'
;MQPIGYGQTTANHLDATFAALADPTRRAILARLASGDASVSELAAPFAISQPAISKHLKVLERAGLISRGQDAQRRPRRLEAKPLADATKWLERYRRFWEANYQRLDALLEELKTKQKKDKRTK
;
A
#
# COMPACT_ATOMS: atom_id res chain seq x y z
N MET A 1 17.48 30.81 -4.33
CA MET A 1 16.16 30.28 -4.54
C MET A 1 16.28 28.88 -5.11
N GLN A 2 15.79 27.93 -4.38
CA GLN A 2 15.83 26.54 -4.86
C GLN A 2 14.87 26.40 -6.03
N PRO A 3 15.33 25.83 -7.12
CA PRO A 3 14.38 25.48 -8.16
C PRO A 3 13.37 24.52 -7.55
N ILE A 4 12.13 24.88 -7.63
CA ILE A 4 11.07 23.95 -7.35
C ILE A 4 11.20 22.89 -8.45
N GLY A 5 12.21 22.06 -8.31
CA GLY A 5 12.54 21.12 -9.31
C GLY A 5 11.68 19.88 -9.21
N TYR A 6 11.74 19.14 -10.24
CA TYR A 6 11.09 17.87 -10.42
C TYR A 6 11.28 16.94 -9.20
N GLY A 7 12.44 16.98 -8.54
CA GLY A 7 12.74 16.15 -7.39
C GLY A 7 11.93 16.49 -6.14
N GLN A 8 11.62 17.78 -5.96
CA GLN A 8 10.86 18.22 -4.80
C GLN A 8 9.38 17.85 -4.91
N THR A 9 8.80 17.94 -6.11
CA THR A 9 7.43 17.49 -6.37
C THR A 9 7.30 15.99 -6.15
N THR A 10 8.26 15.21 -6.61
CA THR A 10 8.29 13.76 -6.42
C THR A 10 8.39 13.41 -4.93
N ALA A 11 9.25 14.11 -4.19
CA ALA A 11 9.40 13.90 -2.75
C ALA A 11 8.10 14.20 -2.00
N ASN A 12 7.41 15.29 -2.35
CA ASN A 12 6.13 15.63 -1.74
C ASN A 12 5.06 14.58 -2.03
N HIS A 13 5.04 14.04 -3.23
CA HIS A 13 4.12 12.96 -3.60
C HIS A 13 4.41 11.68 -2.83
N LEU A 14 5.67 11.33 -2.66
CA LEU A 14 6.07 10.17 -1.86
C LEU A 14 5.66 10.33 -0.41
N ASP A 15 5.89 11.50 0.17
CA ASP A 15 5.51 11.78 1.54
C ASP A 15 4.01 11.62 1.74
N ALA A 16 3.21 12.18 0.83
CA ALA A 16 1.76 12.08 0.88
C ALA A 16 1.30 10.62 0.73
N THR A 17 1.93 9.87 -0.17
CA THR A 17 1.62 8.46 -0.38
C THR A 17 1.89 7.65 0.89
N PHE A 18 3.08 7.77 1.47
CA PHE A 18 3.43 7.02 2.67
C PHE A 18 2.58 7.43 3.87
N ALA A 19 2.28 8.72 4.02
CA ALA A 19 1.40 9.18 5.09
C ALA A 19 0.00 8.58 4.95
N ALA A 20 -0.54 8.54 3.73
CA ALA A 20 -1.83 7.93 3.47
C ALA A 20 -1.84 6.44 3.77
N LEU A 21 -0.74 5.75 3.46
CA LEU A 21 -0.59 4.31 3.70
C LEU A 21 -0.33 3.95 5.17
N ALA A 22 -0.07 4.93 6.01
CA ALA A 22 0.27 4.70 7.41
C ALA A 22 -0.95 4.30 8.27
N ASP A 23 -2.15 4.38 7.74
CA ASP A 23 -3.39 4.06 8.45
C ASP A 23 -3.98 2.73 7.95
N PRO A 24 -4.34 1.79 8.84
CA PRO A 24 -4.86 0.50 8.42
C PRO A 24 -6.21 0.58 7.71
N THR A 25 -7.08 1.52 8.09
CA THR A 25 -8.37 1.70 7.41
C THR A 25 -8.15 2.15 5.98
N ARG A 26 -7.24 3.09 5.76
CA ARG A 26 -6.93 3.56 4.41
C ARG A 26 -6.32 2.45 3.56
N ARG A 27 -5.44 1.62 4.13
CA ARG A 27 -4.91 0.46 3.39
C ARG A 27 -6.02 -0.52 3.01
N ALA A 28 -6.98 -0.75 3.89
CA ALA A 28 -8.12 -1.63 3.61
C ALA A 28 -9.02 -1.07 2.51
N ILE A 29 -9.23 0.25 2.51
CA ILE A 29 -9.98 0.92 1.44
C ILE A 29 -9.29 0.71 0.08
N LEU A 30 -7.99 0.92 0.02
CA LEU A 30 -7.24 0.71 -1.22
C LEU A 30 -7.31 -0.74 -1.69
N ALA A 31 -7.20 -1.69 -0.77
CA ALA A 31 -7.31 -3.11 -1.09
C ALA A 31 -8.67 -3.44 -1.70
N ARG A 32 -9.74 -2.85 -1.15
CA ARG A 32 -11.09 -3.03 -1.71
C ARG A 32 -11.19 -2.44 -3.12
N LEU A 33 -10.64 -1.25 -3.32
CA LEU A 33 -10.67 -0.56 -4.62
C LEU A 33 -9.82 -1.26 -5.67
N ALA A 34 -8.83 -2.04 -5.27
CA ALA A 34 -8.03 -2.83 -6.20
C ALA A 34 -8.88 -3.87 -6.94
N SER A 35 -10.00 -4.31 -6.36
CA SER A 35 -10.90 -5.25 -7.01
C SER A 35 -12.01 -4.59 -7.82
N GLY A 36 -12.10 -3.27 -7.81
CA GLY A 36 -13.07 -2.52 -8.61
C GLY A 36 -13.55 -1.27 -7.90
N ASP A 37 -14.16 -0.38 -8.64
CA ASP A 37 -14.68 0.89 -8.14
C ASP A 37 -15.77 0.62 -7.08
N ALA A 38 -15.91 1.54 -6.13
CA ALA A 38 -16.87 1.40 -5.05
C ALA A 38 -17.39 2.76 -4.62
N SER A 39 -18.65 2.80 -4.18
CA SER A 39 -19.25 3.99 -3.58
C SER A 39 -18.77 4.17 -2.14
N VAL A 40 -19.00 5.37 -1.59
CA VAL A 40 -18.68 5.65 -0.18
C VAL A 40 -19.40 4.66 0.75
N SER A 41 -20.66 4.37 0.47
CA SER A 41 -21.44 3.42 1.27
C SER A 41 -20.85 2.01 1.24
N GLU A 42 -20.44 1.57 0.06
CA GLU A 42 -19.80 0.26 -0.08
C GLU A 42 -18.47 0.19 0.65
N LEU A 43 -17.72 1.29 0.64
CA LEU A 43 -16.44 1.36 1.34
C LEU A 43 -16.61 1.43 2.85
N ALA A 44 -17.68 2.06 3.33
CA ALA A 44 -17.95 2.17 4.77
C ALA A 44 -18.50 0.88 5.37
N ALA A 45 -19.18 0.06 4.59
CA ALA A 45 -19.93 -1.11 5.08
C ALA A 45 -19.08 -2.09 5.91
N PRO A 46 -17.84 -2.45 5.51
CA PRO A 46 -17.03 -3.40 6.28
C PRO A 46 -16.47 -2.83 7.59
N PHE A 47 -16.55 -1.51 7.78
CA PHE A 47 -15.95 -0.86 8.94
C PHE A 47 -17.05 -0.44 9.92
N ALA A 48 -16.74 -0.56 11.22
CA ALA A 48 -17.68 -0.09 12.27
C ALA A 48 -17.47 1.39 12.53
N ILE A 49 -17.41 2.20 11.48
CA ILE A 49 -17.24 3.65 11.58
C ILE A 49 -18.26 4.36 10.71
N SER A 50 -18.53 5.63 11.04
CA SER A 50 -19.52 6.43 10.34
C SER A 50 -19.08 6.83 8.95
N GLN A 51 -20.04 7.18 8.07
CA GLN A 51 -19.71 7.71 6.75
C GLN A 51 -18.86 8.99 6.80
N PRO A 52 -19.09 9.94 7.73
CA PRO A 52 -18.17 11.08 7.86
C PRO A 52 -16.75 10.69 8.17
N ALA A 53 -16.52 9.65 8.98
CA ALA A 53 -15.18 9.15 9.26
C ALA A 53 -14.54 8.54 8.02
N ILE A 54 -15.28 7.74 7.26
CA ILE A 54 -14.80 7.20 5.98
C ILE A 54 -14.48 8.35 5.02
N SER A 55 -15.32 9.38 4.95
CA SER A 55 -15.10 10.52 4.07
C SER A 55 -13.79 11.24 4.37
N LYS A 56 -13.40 11.34 5.63
CA LYS A 56 -12.10 11.90 6.01
C LYS A 56 -10.95 11.07 5.48
N HIS A 57 -11.03 9.75 5.60
CA HIS A 57 -10.02 8.85 5.04
C HIS A 57 -9.95 8.97 3.52
N LEU A 58 -11.09 9.08 2.85
CA LEU A 58 -11.14 9.23 1.40
C LEU A 58 -10.50 10.55 0.96
N LYS A 59 -10.68 11.64 1.70
CA LYS A 59 -10.04 12.92 1.40
C LYS A 59 -8.52 12.82 1.46
N VAL A 60 -7.98 12.13 2.47
CA VAL A 60 -6.54 11.91 2.58
C VAL A 60 -6.03 11.16 1.35
N LEU A 61 -6.73 10.08 0.98
CA LEU A 61 -6.35 9.28 -0.19
C LEU A 61 -6.46 10.08 -1.51
N GLU A 62 -7.50 10.90 -1.65
CA GLU A 62 -7.67 11.76 -2.83
C GLU A 62 -6.55 12.79 -2.94
N ARG A 63 -6.19 13.44 -1.84
CA ARG A 63 -5.11 14.43 -1.81
C ARG A 63 -3.76 13.82 -2.15
N ALA A 64 -3.55 12.56 -1.76
CA ALA A 64 -2.34 11.83 -2.11
C ALA A 64 -2.36 11.33 -3.55
N GLY A 65 -3.46 11.48 -4.27
CA GLY A 65 -3.58 11.01 -5.64
C GLY A 65 -3.76 9.50 -5.76
N LEU A 66 -4.05 8.82 -4.65
CA LEU A 66 -4.21 7.36 -4.63
C LEU A 66 -5.59 6.90 -5.10
N ILE A 67 -6.58 7.78 -5.03
CA ILE A 67 -7.92 7.52 -5.52
C ILE A 67 -8.45 8.75 -6.26
N SER A 68 -9.40 8.52 -7.15
CA SER A 68 -10.12 9.57 -7.85
C SER A 68 -11.62 9.30 -7.77
N ARG A 69 -12.40 10.28 -8.15
CA ARG A 69 -13.86 10.14 -8.24
C ARG A 69 -14.25 9.82 -9.66
N GLY A 70 -15.13 8.84 -9.80
CA GLY A 70 -15.72 8.53 -11.09
C GLY A 70 -16.73 9.60 -11.51
N GLN A 71 -17.14 9.52 -12.78
CA GLN A 71 -18.00 10.55 -13.38
C GLN A 71 -19.50 10.30 -13.21
N ASP A 72 -19.89 9.21 -12.56
CA ASP A 72 -21.30 8.96 -12.27
C ASP A 72 -21.78 9.97 -11.23
N ALA A 73 -22.59 10.92 -11.66
CA ALA A 73 -23.04 12.04 -10.83
C ALA A 73 -23.85 11.62 -9.61
N GLN A 74 -24.52 10.46 -9.65
CA GLN A 74 -25.38 10.01 -8.55
C GLN A 74 -24.64 9.20 -7.50
N ARG A 75 -23.69 8.37 -7.91
CA ARG A 75 -22.96 7.47 -7.00
C ARG A 75 -21.57 7.94 -6.65
N ARG A 76 -20.97 8.75 -7.51
CA ARG A 76 -19.59 9.23 -7.37
C ARG A 76 -18.66 8.14 -6.85
N PRO A 77 -18.52 7.03 -7.59
CA PRO A 77 -17.68 5.94 -7.13
C PRO A 77 -16.23 6.40 -7.01
N ARG A 78 -15.53 5.78 -6.10
CA ARG A 78 -14.09 5.99 -5.97
C ARG A 78 -13.36 4.94 -6.78
N ARG A 79 -12.23 5.33 -7.34
CA ARG A 79 -11.39 4.49 -8.20
C ARG A 79 -9.96 4.55 -7.72
N LEU A 80 -9.29 3.40 -7.69
CA LEU A 80 -7.88 3.32 -7.38
C LEU A 80 -7.05 3.95 -8.49
N GLU A 81 -6.12 4.81 -8.12
CA GLU A 81 -5.11 5.35 -9.02
C GLU A 81 -3.77 4.71 -8.64
N ALA A 82 -3.28 3.85 -9.51
CA ALA A 82 -2.12 3.02 -9.19
C ALA A 82 -0.78 3.77 -9.31
N LYS A 83 -0.75 4.93 -9.96
CA LYS A 83 0.50 5.62 -10.26
C LYS A 83 1.31 5.97 -9.01
N PRO A 84 0.73 6.57 -7.94
CA PRO A 84 1.52 6.87 -6.74
C PRO A 84 2.08 5.61 -6.08
N LEU A 85 1.36 4.49 -6.14
CA LEU A 85 1.86 3.20 -5.62
C LEU A 85 3.02 2.69 -6.45
N ALA A 86 2.95 2.85 -7.76
CA ALA A 86 4.06 2.46 -8.66
C ALA A 86 5.30 3.31 -8.37
N ASP A 87 5.12 4.61 -8.16
CA ASP A 87 6.23 5.50 -7.82
C ASP A 87 6.86 5.13 -6.48
N ALA A 88 6.05 4.81 -5.49
CA ALA A 88 6.54 4.36 -4.18
C ALA A 88 7.31 3.05 -4.30
N THR A 89 6.79 2.10 -5.08
CA THR A 89 7.45 0.83 -5.35
C THR A 89 8.81 1.06 -6.00
N LYS A 90 8.87 1.96 -6.97
CA LYS A 90 10.10 2.31 -7.67
C LYS A 90 11.13 2.89 -6.72
N TRP A 91 10.70 3.74 -5.80
CA TRP A 91 11.59 4.28 -4.78
C TRP A 91 12.10 3.18 -3.86
N LEU A 92 11.24 2.27 -3.43
CA LEU A 92 11.61 1.15 -2.57
C LEU A 92 12.56 0.16 -3.26
N GLU A 93 12.54 0.07 -4.59
CA GLU A 93 13.43 -0.80 -5.37
C GLU A 93 14.91 -0.52 -5.11
N ARG A 94 15.25 0.71 -4.71
CA ARG A 94 16.63 1.07 -4.36
C ARG A 94 17.19 0.20 -3.24
N TYR A 95 16.31 -0.30 -2.37
CA TYR A 95 16.69 -1.07 -1.19
C TYR A 95 16.50 -2.56 -1.40
N ARG A 96 16.10 -2.97 -2.59
CA ARG A 96 15.79 -4.37 -2.89
C ARG A 96 16.95 -5.30 -2.55
N ARG A 97 18.19 -4.91 -2.85
CA ARG A 97 19.37 -5.71 -2.57
C ARG A 97 19.49 -6.06 -1.09
N PHE A 98 19.10 -5.13 -0.22
CA PHE A 98 19.21 -5.33 1.23
C PHE A 98 18.26 -6.40 1.71
N TRP A 99 16.97 -6.31 1.35
CA TRP A 99 16.02 -7.30 1.86
C TRP A 99 16.10 -8.63 1.12
N GLU A 100 16.40 -8.67 -0.19
CA GLU A 100 16.56 -9.92 -0.92
C GLU A 100 17.70 -10.76 -0.37
N ALA A 101 18.87 -10.16 -0.14
CA ALA A 101 19.99 -10.86 0.46
C ALA A 101 19.63 -11.42 1.84
N ASN A 102 18.92 -10.65 2.65
CA ASN A 102 18.49 -11.08 3.98
C ASN A 102 17.46 -12.20 3.90
N TYR A 103 16.50 -12.12 3.00
CA TYR A 103 15.50 -13.18 2.82
C TYR A 103 16.13 -14.46 2.29
N GLN A 104 17.04 -14.37 1.36
CA GLN A 104 17.77 -15.55 0.85
C GLN A 104 18.57 -16.23 1.95
N ARG A 105 19.22 -15.43 2.78
CA ARG A 105 19.99 -15.94 3.93
C ARG A 105 19.06 -16.63 4.94
N LEU A 106 17.91 -16.04 5.22
CA LEU A 106 16.92 -16.61 6.10
C LEU A 106 16.35 -17.91 5.55
N ASP A 107 16.02 -17.94 4.25
CA ASP A 107 15.52 -19.14 3.58
C ASP A 107 16.54 -20.28 3.66
N ALA A 108 17.82 -19.97 3.41
CA ALA A 108 18.90 -20.95 3.52
C ALA A 108 19.01 -21.52 4.93
N LEU A 109 18.91 -20.66 5.95
CA LEU A 109 18.94 -21.09 7.35
C LEU A 109 17.75 -22.00 7.69
N LEU A 110 16.56 -21.65 7.21
CA LEU A 110 15.35 -22.44 7.43
C LEU A 110 15.48 -23.83 6.77
N GLU A 111 16.06 -23.90 5.57
CA GLU A 111 16.29 -25.17 4.90
C GLU A 111 17.30 -26.04 5.65
N GLU A 112 18.37 -25.42 6.16
CA GLU A 112 19.35 -26.13 6.99
C GLU A 112 18.71 -26.72 8.23
N LEU A 113 17.88 -25.93 8.92
CA LEU A 113 17.18 -26.38 10.12
C LEU A 113 16.22 -27.52 9.81
N LYS A 114 15.49 -27.45 8.69
CA LYS A 114 14.61 -28.54 8.26
C LYS A 114 15.38 -29.82 7.96
N THR A 115 16.51 -29.70 7.29
CA THR A 115 17.38 -30.83 6.98
C THR A 115 17.91 -31.47 8.25
N LYS A 116 18.33 -30.65 9.22
CA LYS A 116 18.84 -31.11 10.51
C LYS A 116 17.78 -31.84 11.31
N GLN A 117 16.54 -31.34 11.32
CA GLN A 117 15.43 -32.02 11.98
C GLN A 117 15.11 -33.36 11.35
N LYS A 118 15.15 -33.45 10.03
CA LYS A 118 14.94 -34.71 9.33
C LYS A 118 16.02 -35.74 9.65
N LYS A 119 17.28 -35.34 9.75
CA LYS A 119 18.38 -36.18 10.16
C LYS A 119 18.20 -36.71 11.59
N ASP A 120 17.84 -35.85 12.51
CA ASP A 120 17.61 -36.21 13.89
C ASP A 120 16.47 -37.22 14.03
N LYS A 121 15.43 -37.07 13.22
CA LYS A 121 14.33 -38.05 13.21
C LYS A 121 14.70 -39.41 12.61
N ARG A 122 15.67 -39.43 11.70
CA ARG A 122 16.14 -40.68 11.06
C ARG A 122 17.10 -41.45 11.92
N THR A 123 17.75 -40.81 12.87
CA THR A 123 18.73 -41.46 13.74
C THR A 123 18.13 -42.11 14.98
N LYS A 124 16.84 -42.11 15.12
CA LYS A 124 16.17 -42.83 16.23
C LYS A 124 15.93 -44.27 15.82
#